data_3df7acd9ad9a97a8431a79b33f60a647
#
_entry.id   3df7acd9ad9a97a8431a79b33f60a647
#
_cell.length_a   1.000
_cell.length_b   1.000
_cell.length_c   1.000
_cell.angle_alpha   90.00
_cell.angle_beta   90.00
_cell.angle_gamma   90.00
#
_symmetry.space_group_name_H-M   'P 1'
#
loop_
_entity.id
_entity.type
_entity.pdbx_description
1 polymer ?
#
loop_
_entity_poly.entity_id
_entity_poly.type
_entity_poly.pdbx_seq_one_letter_code
_entity_poly.pdbx_strand_id
1 'polypeptide(L)'
;MRKYGFGIDIGGTTIKMGLFKVDGTLLEKWEVDTRKEENGKSILDDIAKEIKDKLEEKDIHKNDVVGVGIGVPGPVSGDGTVLKCVNLGWGVFNVEETLSEMIDLPVKAGNDANVAALGEMWQGGGKGYKNVVMVTLGTGVGGGIIIDGNIISGTNGAGGEIGHIKVIKNETETCGCGKTGCLEQYASATGVVKESKKLLSIDDSPSILREINVITAKTIFDAAKDGDKLANKLVEDLGEKLGSALATISCICDPEVFVIGGGVSKAGMVLVNVIRKYYIEKAFHACEETKFELAKLGNDAGIYGGVRLVLNI
;
A
#
# COMPACT_ATOMS: atom_id res chain seq x y z
N MET A 1 21.27 -15.75 19.56
CA MET A 1 19.88 -15.39 19.11
C MET A 1 20.03 -14.33 18.03
N ARG A 2 19.43 -14.50 16.87
CA ARG A 2 19.51 -13.54 15.75
C ARG A 2 18.95 -12.18 16.19
N LYS A 3 19.62 -11.09 15.82
CA LYS A 3 19.34 -9.75 16.37
C LYS A 3 18.90 -8.74 15.30
N TYR A 4 19.24 -9.01 14.03
CA TYR A 4 19.09 -8.08 12.93
C TYR A 4 18.23 -8.67 11.81
N GLY A 5 17.63 -7.81 11.00
CA GLY A 5 16.94 -8.16 9.77
C GLY A 5 16.99 -7.01 8.77
N PHE A 6 16.90 -7.33 7.49
CA PHE A 6 16.82 -6.35 6.42
C PHE A 6 15.40 -6.30 5.86
N GLY A 7 14.92 -5.09 5.62
CA GLY A 7 13.67 -4.84 4.91
C GLY A 7 13.96 -4.08 3.63
N ILE A 8 13.37 -4.52 2.53
CA ILE A 8 13.58 -3.97 1.19
C ILE A 8 12.24 -3.69 0.53
N ASP A 9 12.12 -2.51 -0.06
CA ASP A 9 10.96 -2.08 -0.83
C ASP A 9 11.45 -1.70 -2.25
N ILE A 10 11.13 -2.54 -3.23
CA ILE A 10 11.55 -2.35 -4.62
C ILE A 10 10.55 -1.45 -5.32
N GLY A 11 10.91 -0.20 -5.50
CA GLY A 11 10.14 0.74 -6.31
C GLY A 11 10.58 0.74 -7.78
N GLY A 12 9.77 1.36 -8.63
CA GLY A 12 10.09 1.49 -10.06
C GLY A 12 11.23 2.48 -10.39
N THR A 13 11.72 3.25 -9.43
CA THR A 13 12.79 4.24 -9.62
C THR A 13 13.90 4.05 -8.60
N THR A 14 13.56 3.77 -7.35
CA THR A 14 14.50 3.56 -6.25
C THR A 14 14.11 2.31 -5.47
N ILE A 15 15.11 1.62 -4.94
CA ILE A 15 14.97 0.52 -4.00
C ILE A 15 15.31 1.08 -2.62
N LYS A 16 14.34 1.02 -1.72
CA LYS A 16 14.56 1.40 -0.32
C LYS A 16 15.01 0.19 0.47
N MET A 17 16.01 0.40 1.29
CA MET A 17 16.60 -0.64 2.13
C MET A 17 16.70 -0.15 3.57
N GLY A 18 16.49 -1.05 4.50
CA GLY A 18 16.60 -0.77 5.93
C GLY A 18 17.22 -1.92 6.70
N LEU A 19 18.12 -1.58 7.62
CA LEU A 19 18.67 -2.49 8.61
C LEU A 19 17.98 -2.24 9.95
N PHE A 20 17.45 -3.30 10.55
CA PHE A 20 16.65 -3.24 11.77
C PHE A 20 17.16 -4.21 12.83
N LYS A 21 16.85 -3.88 14.10
CA LYS A 21 16.79 -4.91 15.15
C LYS A 21 15.48 -5.68 15.04
N VAL A 22 15.47 -6.90 15.57
CA VAL A 22 14.28 -7.78 15.59
C VAL A 22 13.09 -7.21 16.38
N ASP A 23 13.31 -6.19 17.22
CA ASP A 23 12.25 -5.47 17.95
C ASP A 23 11.57 -4.36 17.13
N GLY A 24 12.02 -4.12 15.89
CA GLY A 24 11.52 -3.06 15.01
C GLY A 24 12.29 -1.75 15.08
N THR A 25 13.36 -1.68 15.85
CA THR A 25 14.24 -0.48 15.87
C THR A 25 14.97 -0.36 14.55
N LEU A 26 14.70 0.69 13.79
CA LEU A 26 15.43 1.04 12.58
C LEU A 26 16.83 1.55 12.96
N LEU A 27 17.87 0.88 12.49
CA LEU A 27 19.27 1.26 12.72
C LEU A 27 19.76 2.19 11.63
N GLU A 28 19.46 1.87 10.38
CA GLU A 28 19.84 2.65 9.22
C GLU A 28 18.88 2.40 8.06
N LYS A 29 18.65 3.40 7.24
CA LYS A 29 17.96 3.27 5.95
C LYS A 29 18.72 4.01 4.87
N TRP A 30 18.67 3.46 3.65
CA TRP A 30 19.28 4.03 2.44
C TRP A 30 18.47 3.67 1.22
N GLU A 31 18.83 4.27 0.10
CA GLU A 31 18.18 4.02 -1.19
C GLU A 31 19.25 3.82 -2.26
N VAL A 32 18.93 2.98 -3.23
CA VAL A 32 19.71 2.78 -4.44
C VAL A 32 18.79 2.88 -5.66
N ASP A 33 19.34 3.25 -6.82
CA ASP A 33 18.55 3.36 -8.04
C ASP A 33 18.07 2.00 -8.53
N THR A 34 16.83 1.92 -9.02
CA THR A 34 16.31 0.72 -9.66
C THR A 34 16.77 0.64 -11.10
N ARG A 35 17.80 -0.15 -11.37
CA ARG A 35 18.32 -0.38 -12.74
C ARG A 35 17.44 -1.35 -13.48
N LYS A 36 16.57 -0.82 -14.36
CA LYS A 36 15.58 -1.61 -15.14
C LYS A 36 16.10 -2.10 -16.48
N GLU A 37 17.30 -1.72 -16.86
CA GLU A 37 17.96 -2.17 -18.08
C GLU A 37 18.03 -3.70 -18.10
N GLU A 38 18.01 -4.27 -19.28
CA GLU A 38 18.03 -5.73 -19.49
C GLU A 38 16.96 -6.49 -18.68
N ASN A 39 15.74 -5.93 -18.61
CA ASN A 39 14.63 -6.47 -17.83
C ASN A 39 14.92 -6.58 -16.32
N GLY A 40 15.60 -5.60 -15.76
CA GLY A 40 15.87 -5.50 -14.34
C GLY A 40 16.81 -6.56 -13.77
N LYS A 41 17.66 -7.13 -14.62
CA LYS A 41 18.60 -8.21 -14.27
C LYS A 41 19.53 -7.82 -13.12
N SER A 42 19.97 -6.55 -13.07
CA SER A 42 20.91 -6.08 -12.08
C SER A 42 20.28 -5.76 -10.69
N ILE A 43 18.97 -5.76 -10.58
CA ILE A 43 18.27 -5.35 -9.34
C ILE A 43 18.69 -6.24 -8.16
N LEU A 44 18.66 -7.57 -8.33
CA LEU A 44 19.04 -8.49 -7.25
C LEU A 44 20.53 -8.47 -6.97
N ASP A 45 21.38 -8.26 -7.99
CA ASP A 45 22.82 -8.09 -7.81
C ASP A 45 23.13 -6.87 -6.94
N ASP A 46 22.46 -5.74 -7.20
CA ASP A 46 22.60 -4.50 -6.42
C ASP A 46 22.15 -4.71 -4.97
N ILE A 47 20.98 -5.31 -4.77
CA ILE A 47 20.46 -5.64 -3.44
C ILE A 47 21.44 -6.55 -2.69
N ALA A 48 21.93 -7.61 -3.33
CA ALA A 48 22.87 -8.54 -2.73
C ALA A 48 24.19 -7.87 -2.34
N LYS A 49 24.70 -6.98 -3.20
CA LYS A 49 25.91 -6.20 -2.94
C LYS A 49 25.71 -5.29 -1.72
N GLU A 50 24.64 -4.50 -1.72
CA GLU A 50 24.33 -3.57 -0.63
C GLU A 50 24.20 -4.26 0.73
N ILE A 51 23.56 -5.45 0.77
CA ILE A 51 23.44 -6.23 2.00
C ILE A 51 24.83 -6.68 2.49
N LYS A 52 25.69 -7.20 1.59
CA LYS A 52 27.04 -7.66 1.94
C LYS A 52 27.91 -6.52 2.44
N ASP A 53 27.90 -5.39 1.71
CA ASP A 53 28.65 -4.19 2.07
C ASP A 53 28.19 -3.65 3.45
N LYS A 54 26.87 -3.67 3.72
CA LYS A 54 26.35 -3.22 5.01
C LYS A 54 26.69 -4.15 6.17
N LEU A 55 26.70 -5.46 5.96
CA LEU A 55 27.16 -6.43 6.97
C LEU A 55 28.62 -6.20 7.34
N GLU A 56 29.49 -5.95 6.34
CA GLU A 56 30.90 -5.65 6.55
C GLU A 56 31.09 -4.29 7.25
N GLU A 57 30.44 -3.24 6.77
CA GLU A 57 30.50 -1.89 7.36
C GLU A 57 30.13 -1.87 8.85
N LYS A 58 29.10 -2.65 9.24
CA LYS A 58 28.60 -2.68 10.62
C LYS A 58 29.22 -3.79 11.48
N ASP A 59 30.14 -4.56 10.95
CA ASP A 59 30.71 -5.73 11.61
C ASP A 59 29.62 -6.70 12.14
N ILE A 60 28.60 -6.95 11.31
CA ILE A 60 27.48 -7.84 11.62
C ILE A 60 27.74 -9.21 11.00
N HIS A 61 27.82 -10.24 11.84
CA HIS A 61 27.94 -11.60 11.35
C HIS A 61 26.62 -12.14 10.81
N LYS A 62 26.63 -12.86 9.68
CA LYS A 62 25.40 -13.43 9.06
C LYS A 62 24.54 -14.24 10.03
N ASN A 63 25.17 -14.97 10.96
CA ASN A 63 24.45 -15.75 11.97
C ASN A 63 23.62 -14.91 12.96
N ASP A 64 23.89 -13.60 13.04
CA ASP A 64 23.10 -12.65 13.83
C ASP A 64 21.91 -12.06 13.05
N VAL A 65 21.79 -12.36 11.75
CA VAL A 65 20.71 -11.87 10.89
C VAL A 65 19.60 -12.92 10.78
N VAL A 66 18.34 -12.51 11.01
CA VAL A 66 17.17 -13.41 10.86
C VAL A 66 16.88 -13.68 9.38
N GLY A 67 17.05 -12.70 8.52
CA GLY A 67 16.81 -12.79 7.09
C GLY A 67 16.56 -11.43 6.44
N VAL A 68 16.14 -11.48 5.19
CA VAL A 68 15.84 -10.35 4.32
C VAL A 68 14.40 -10.46 3.81
N GLY A 69 13.58 -9.44 4.04
CA GLY A 69 12.22 -9.40 3.50
C GLY A 69 12.07 -8.34 2.43
N ILE A 70 11.35 -8.67 1.35
CA ILE A 70 11.26 -7.86 0.14
C ILE A 70 9.81 -7.57 -0.23
N GLY A 71 9.50 -6.30 -0.48
CA GLY A 71 8.29 -5.86 -1.20
C GLY A 71 8.58 -5.73 -2.68
N VAL A 72 7.78 -6.37 -3.53
CA VAL A 72 7.91 -6.37 -4.99
C VAL A 72 6.67 -5.72 -5.63
N PRO A 73 6.82 -4.81 -6.61
CA PRO A 73 5.67 -4.15 -7.26
C PRO A 73 4.98 -5.07 -8.28
N GLY A 74 4.35 -6.13 -7.79
CA GLY A 74 3.65 -7.13 -8.59
C GLY A 74 3.18 -8.32 -7.76
N PRO A 75 2.40 -9.23 -8.34
CA PRO A 75 1.92 -10.40 -7.63
C PRO A 75 3.06 -11.38 -7.32
N VAL A 76 3.13 -11.81 -6.07
CA VAL A 76 4.07 -12.80 -5.55
C VAL A 76 3.27 -13.94 -4.92
N SER A 77 3.53 -15.18 -5.32
CA SER A 77 2.92 -16.36 -4.74
C SER A 77 3.50 -16.71 -3.37
N GLY A 78 2.81 -17.55 -2.62
CA GLY A 78 3.20 -17.92 -1.25
C GLY A 78 4.55 -18.64 -1.12
N ASP A 79 5.11 -19.14 -2.22
CA ASP A 79 6.44 -19.78 -2.30
C ASP A 79 7.55 -18.79 -2.73
N GLY A 80 7.24 -17.50 -2.85
CA GLY A 80 8.21 -16.47 -3.25
C GLY A 80 8.42 -16.33 -4.76
N THR A 81 7.53 -16.93 -5.59
CA THR A 81 7.60 -16.77 -7.04
C THR A 81 6.92 -15.48 -7.46
N VAL A 82 7.65 -14.59 -8.14
CA VAL A 82 7.09 -13.43 -8.85
C VAL A 82 6.38 -13.95 -10.08
N LEU A 83 5.08 -13.66 -10.23
CA LEU A 83 4.30 -14.15 -11.38
C LEU A 83 4.53 -13.28 -12.62
N LYS A 84 4.55 -11.99 -12.48
CA LYS A 84 4.96 -11.01 -13.50
C LYS A 84 5.08 -9.63 -12.87
N CYS A 85 6.18 -8.95 -13.10
CA CYS A 85 6.36 -7.57 -12.65
C CYS A 85 6.72 -6.66 -13.83
N VAL A 86 5.71 -6.11 -14.50
CA VAL A 86 5.86 -5.28 -15.70
C VAL A 86 6.72 -4.04 -15.42
N ASN A 87 6.57 -3.45 -14.25
CA ASN A 87 7.27 -2.21 -13.87
C ASN A 87 8.79 -2.38 -13.75
N LEU A 88 9.26 -3.61 -13.50
CA LEU A 88 10.68 -3.96 -13.41
C LEU A 88 11.19 -4.70 -14.66
N GLY A 89 10.29 -5.09 -15.56
CA GLY A 89 10.62 -5.96 -16.67
C GLY A 89 10.76 -7.44 -16.28
N TRP A 90 10.45 -7.81 -15.05
CA TRP A 90 10.61 -9.17 -14.55
C TRP A 90 9.56 -10.13 -15.09
N GLY A 91 10.02 -11.30 -15.54
CA GLY A 91 9.21 -12.46 -15.86
C GLY A 91 8.84 -13.27 -14.62
N VAL A 92 8.55 -14.56 -14.84
CA VAL A 92 8.24 -15.50 -13.76
C VAL A 92 9.53 -16.15 -13.25
N PHE A 93 9.84 -15.96 -11.97
CA PHE A 93 10.97 -16.62 -11.27
C PHE A 93 10.78 -16.54 -9.76
N ASN A 94 11.51 -17.40 -9.02
CA ASN A 94 11.48 -17.36 -7.55
C ASN A 94 12.53 -16.38 -7.03
N VAL A 95 12.05 -15.23 -6.52
CA VAL A 95 12.92 -14.17 -5.99
C VAL A 95 13.53 -14.54 -4.63
N GLU A 96 12.82 -15.33 -3.82
CA GLU A 96 13.31 -15.78 -2.51
C GLU A 96 14.53 -16.70 -2.68
N GLU A 97 14.41 -17.72 -3.53
CA GLU A 97 15.52 -18.64 -3.86
C GLU A 97 16.71 -17.87 -4.46
N THR A 98 16.45 -17.09 -5.51
CA THR A 98 17.51 -16.39 -6.24
C THR A 98 18.33 -15.49 -5.32
N LEU A 99 17.67 -14.64 -4.52
CA LEU A 99 18.42 -13.75 -3.63
C LEU A 99 19.04 -14.51 -2.46
N SER A 100 18.37 -15.54 -1.91
CA SER A 100 18.92 -16.36 -0.81
C SER A 100 20.23 -17.03 -1.21
N GLU A 101 20.34 -17.57 -2.41
CA GLU A 101 21.57 -18.14 -2.95
C GLU A 101 22.70 -17.10 -3.07
N MET A 102 22.36 -15.85 -3.46
CA MET A 102 23.35 -14.79 -3.63
C MET A 102 23.94 -14.29 -2.30
N ILE A 103 23.13 -14.25 -1.23
CA ILE A 103 23.54 -13.64 0.06
C ILE A 103 23.77 -14.65 1.18
N ASP A 104 23.34 -15.90 1.00
CA ASP A 104 23.40 -16.96 2.02
C ASP A 104 22.67 -16.57 3.33
N LEU A 105 21.45 -16.02 3.16
CA LEU A 105 20.52 -15.66 4.24
C LEU A 105 19.09 -16.06 3.84
N PRO A 106 18.20 -16.35 4.81
CA PRO A 106 16.78 -16.55 4.52
C PRO A 106 16.16 -15.31 3.87
N VAL A 107 15.36 -15.51 2.81
CA VAL A 107 14.64 -14.44 2.12
C VAL A 107 13.15 -14.74 2.13
N LYS A 108 12.33 -13.70 2.32
CA LYS A 108 10.88 -13.71 2.14
C LYS A 108 10.43 -12.56 1.27
N ALA A 109 9.50 -12.82 0.36
CA ALA A 109 8.99 -11.81 -0.56
C ALA A 109 7.46 -11.73 -0.51
N GLY A 110 6.93 -10.57 -0.84
CA GLY A 110 5.50 -10.33 -0.99
C GLY A 110 5.22 -9.17 -1.92
N ASN A 111 3.97 -9.00 -2.31
CA ASN A 111 3.55 -7.81 -3.02
C ASN A 111 3.81 -6.56 -2.16
N ASP A 112 4.27 -5.47 -2.76
CA ASP A 112 4.64 -4.22 -2.08
C ASP A 112 3.55 -3.63 -1.18
N ALA A 113 2.29 -3.58 -1.65
CA ALA A 113 1.18 -3.07 -0.87
C ALA A 113 0.86 -3.99 0.34
N ASN A 114 0.93 -5.31 0.16
CA ASN A 114 0.74 -6.27 1.24
C ASN A 114 1.86 -6.18 2.27
N VAL A 115 3.10 -6.01 1.83
CA VAL A 115 4.27 -5.84 2.71
C VAL A 115 4.17 -4.51 3.46
N ALA A 116 3.77 -3.42 2.80
CA ALA A 116 3.54 -2.14 3.47
C ALA A 116 2.42 -2.24 4.53
N ALA A 117 1.34 -2.98 4.25
CA ALA A 117 0.28 -3.25 5.23
C ALA A 117 0.82 -3.97 6.47
N LEU A 118 1.70 -4.95 6.28
CA LEU A 118 2.36 -5.66 7.38
C LEU A 118 3.25 -4.73 8.22
N GLY A 119 3.94 -3.79 7.59
CA GLY A 119 4.72 -2.75 8.27
C GLY A 119 3.86 -1.86 9.14
N GLU A 120 2.76 -1.36 8.59
CA GLU A 120 1.79 -0.52 9.32
C GLU A 120 1.11 -1.29 10.47
N MET A 121 0.81 -2.57 10.29
CA MET A 121 0.32 -3.43 11.38
C MET A 121 1.37 -3.58 12.48
N TRP A 122 2.65 -3.75 12.12
CA TRP A 122 3.70 -4.03 13.10
C TRP A 122 4.13 -2.80 13.88
N GLN A 123 4.42 -1.68 13.22
CA GLN A 123 5.02 -0.49 13.84
C GLN A 123 4.31 0.83 13.49
N GLY A 124 3.22 0.79 12.72
CA GLY A 124 2.52 1.96 12.23
C GLY A 124 1.14 2.19 12.83
N GLY A 125 0.19 2.59 11.99
CA GLY A 125 -1.19 2.88 12.36
C GLY A 125 -1.98 1.68 12.86
N GLY A 126 -1.63 0.48 12.40
CA GLY A 126 -2.23 -0.79 12.81
C GLY A 126 -1.56 -1.47 14.01
N LYS A 127 -0.64 -0.79 14.69
CA LYS A 127 0.09 -1.39 15.81
C LYS A 127 -0.83 -1.77 16.96
N GLY A 128 -0.76 -3.04 17.38
CA GLY A 128 -1.58 -3.61 18.45
C GLY A 128 -2.77 -4.43 17.96
N TYR A 129 -3.07 -4.38 16.66
CA TYR A 129 -4.12 -5.19 16.01
C TYR A 129 -3.51 -6.37 15.25
N LYS A 130 -4.31 -7.42 15.05
CA LYS A 130 -3.92 -8.61 14.30
C LYS A 130 -4.71 -8.80 13.01
N ASN A 131 -5.92 -8.23 12.97
CA ASN A 131 -6.81 -8.25 11.80
C ASN A 131 -6.90 -6.84 11.24
N VAL A 132 -6.14 -6.57 10.19
CA VAL A 132 -5.93 -5.22 9.65
C VAL A 132 -6.23 -5.22 8.16
N VAL A 133 -7.01 -4.25 7.71
CA VAL A 133 -7.12 -3.93 6.29
C VAL A 133 -6.47 -2.58 6.05
N MET A 134 -5.37 -2.57 5.31
CA MET A 134 -4.74 -1.33 4.85
C MET A 134 -5.33 -0.90 3.52
N VAL A 135 -5.56 0.40 3.39
CA VAL A 135 -6.01 1.06 2.16
C VAL A 135 -5.04 2.16 1.81
N THR A 136 -4.39 2.10 0.67
CA THR A 136 -3.50 3.15 0.20
C THR A 136 -4.16 3.96 -0.91
N LEU A 137 -4.37 5.24 -0.66
CA LEU A 137 -4.99 6.19 -1.58
C LEU A 137 -3.92 7.07 -2.21
N GLY A 138 -3.34 6.60 -3.31
CA GLY A 138 -2.31 7.24 -4.10
C GLY A 138 -2.80 7.56 -5.52
N THR A 139 -1.94 7.40 -6.53
CA THR A 139 -2.30 7.47 -7.95
C THR A 139 -3.42 6.47 -8.26
N GLY A 140 -3.35 5.29 -7.66
CA GLY A 140 -4.41 4.27 -7.63
C GLY A 140 -4.93 4.03 -6.21
N VAL A 141 -5.67 2.94 -6.04
CA VAL A 141 -6.10 2.41 -4.74
C VAL A 141 -5.47 1.03 -4.54
N GLY A 142 -4.51 0.95 -3.64
CA GLY A 142 -3.94 -0.33 -3.22
C GLY A 142 -4.54 -0.79 -1.89
N GLY A 143 -4.29 -2.05 -1.55
CA GLY A 143 -4.71 -2.60 -0.27
C GLY A 143 -3.86 -3.77 0.19
N GLY A 144 -3.98 -4.10 1.46
CA GLY A 144 -3.41 -5.29 2.05
C GLY A 144 -4.32 -5.80 3.16
N ILE A 145 -4.56 -7.09 3.17
CA ILE A 145 -5.41 -7.75 4.16
C ILE A 145 -4.55 -8.64 5.04
N ILE A 146 -4.64 -8.44 6.34
CA ILE A 146 -3.91 -9.21 7.35
C ILE A 146 -4.93 -9.82 8.29
N ILE A 147 -4.86 -11.13 8.47
CA ILE A 147 -5.68 -11.89 9.39
C ILE A 147 -4.76 -12.70 10.32
N ASP A 148 -5.01 -12.60 11.63
CA ASP A 148 -4.18 -13.22 12.67
C ASP A 148 -2.68 -12.90 12.52
N GLY A 149 -2.37 -11.67 12.06
CA GLY A 149 -0.99 -11.20 11.85
C GLY A 149 -0.32 -11.72 10.58
N ASN A 150 -1.06 -12.41 9.68
CA ASN A 150 -0.55 -12.97 8.44
C ASN A 150 -1.18 -12.29 7.22
N ILE A 151 -0.39 -12.04 6.19
CA ILE A 151 -0.87 -11.48 4.91
C ILE A 151 -1.76 -12.49 4.19
N ILE A 152 -2.88 -12.04 3.68
CA ILE A 152 -3.74 -12.79 2.77
C ILE A 152 -3.30 -12.48 1.33
N SER A 153 -2.36 -13.24 0.81
CA SER A 153 -1.90 -13.10 -0.58
C SER A 153 -2.88 -13.71 -1.59
N GLY A 154 -3.66 -14.71 -1.17
CA GLY A 154 -4.55 -15.48 -2.05
C GLY A 154 -3.78 -16.44 -2.96
N THR A 155 -4.53 -17.29 -3.67
CA THR A 155 -3.98 -18.35 -4.54
C THR A 155 -3.16 -17.79 -5.71
N ASN A 156 -3.57 -16.64 -6.24
CA ASN A 156 -2.96 -16.02 -7.43
C ASN A 156 -2.19 -14.73 -7.09
N GLY A 157 -1.87 -14.50 -5.82
CA GLY A 157 -1.23 -13.26 -5.38
C GLY A 157 -2.11 -12.01 -5.49
N ALA A 158 -3.43 -12.18 -5.64
CA ALA A 158 -4.39 -11.07 -5.83
C ALA A 158 -5.17 -10.69 -4.55
N GLY A 159 -4.77 -11.25 -3.40
CA GLY A 159 -5.35 -10.85 -2.12
C GLY A 159 -5.01 -9.39 -1.82
N GLY A 160 -6.02 -8.61 -1.44
CA GLY A 160 -5.83 -7.18 -1.16
C GLY A 160 -6.01 -6.23 -2.35
N GLU A 161 -6.33 -6.73 -3.56
CA GLU A 161 -6.61 -5.91 -4.75
C GLU A 161 -7.96 -5.15 -4.65
N ILE A 162 -8.17 -4.46 -3.52
CA ILE A 162 -9.42 -3.78 -3.16
C ILE A 162 -9.78 -2.63 -4.10
N GLY A 163 -8.79 -2.01 -4.73
CA GLY A 163 -9.00 -0.94 -5.71
C GLY A 163 -9.78 -1.40 -6.94
N HIS A 164 -9.84 -2.70 -7.20
CA HIS A 164 -10.56 -3.27 -8.33
C HIS A 164 -11.95 -3.82 -7.99
N ILE A 165 -12.43 -3.60 -6.76
CA ILE A 165 -13.83 -3.85 -6.39
C ILE A 165 -14.72 -2.94 -7.25
N LYS A 166 -15.75 -3.53 -7.88
CA LYS A 166 -16.69 -2.80 -8.71
C LYS A 166 -17.68 -2.02 -7.85
N VAL A 167 -17.59 -0.69 -7.88
CA VAL A 167 -18.47 0.22 -7.12
C VAL A 167 -19.49 0.93 -8.00
N ILE A 168 -19.27 1.05 -9.31
CA ILE A 168 -20.20 1.64 -10.26
C ILE A 168 -20.59 0.62 -11.33
N LYS A 169 -21.90 0.36 -11.46
CA LYS A 169 -22.43 -0.69 -12.34
C LYS A 169 -22.29 -0.38 -13.83
N ASN A 170 -22.59 0.86 -14.23
CA ASN A 170 -22.73 1.25 -15.65
C ASN A 170 -21.61 2.21 -16.09
N GLU A 171 -20.41 2.09 -15.51
CA GLU A 171 -19.26 2.85 -15.97
C GLU A 171 -18.81 2.34 -17.34
N THR A 172 -18.54 3.27 -18.25
CA THR A 172 -18.06 2.99 -19.62
C THR A 172 -16.56 3.16 -19.75
N GLU A 173 -15.95 3.93 -18.87
CA GLU A 173 -14.53 4.19 -18.90
C GLU A 173 -13.73 3.04 -18.28
N THR A 174 -12.70 2.61 -19.00
CA THR A 174 -11.90 1.45 -18.62
C THR A 174 -10.89 1.82 -17.52
N CYS A 175 -10.85 1.02 -16.46
CA CYS A 175 -9.79 1.03 -15.45
C CYS A 175 -8.50 0.42 -16.01
N GLY A 176 -7.35 0.75 -15.41
CA GLY A 176 -6.05 0.17 -15.77
C GLY A 176 -6.00 -1.36 -15.76
N CYS A 177 -6.87 -2.01 -14.98
CA CYS A 177 -7.02 -3.48 -14.96
C CYS A 177 -7.84 -4.05 -16.15
N GLY A 178 -8.32 -3.22 -17.07
CA GLY A 178 -9.14 -3.62 -18.22
C GLY A 178 -10.63 -3.81 -17.92
N LYS A 179 -11.09 -3.58 -16.68
CA LYS A 179 -12.51 -3.61 -16.29
C LYS A 179 -13.05 -2.18 -16.14
N THR A 180 -14.32 -2.05 -15.78
CA THR A 180 -14.99 -0.75 -15.60
C THR A 180 -15.65 -0.65 -14.23
N GLY A 181 -15.72 0.58 -13.68
CA GLY A 181 -16.40 0.86 -12.43
C GLY A 181 -15.64 0.42 -11.17
N CYS A 182 -14.32 0.29 -11.26
CA CYS A 182 -13.46 -0.06 -10.13
C CYS A 182 -13.38 1.09 -9.11
N LEU A 183 -13.26 0.78 -7.84
CA LEU A 183 -13.10 1.74 -6.74
C LEU A 183 -11.97 2.75 -7.01
N GLU A 184 -10.85 2.29 -7.56
CA GLU A 184 -9.70 3.12 -7.93
C GLU A 184 -10.06 4.29 -8.84
N GLN A 185 -10.99 4.11 -9.77
CA GLN A 185 -11.39 5.15 -10.71
C GLN A 185 -12.06 6.36 -10.02
N TYR A 186 -12.47 6.23 -8.76
CA TYR A 186 -13.20 7.25 -8.00
C TYR A 186 -12.51 7.67 -6.71
N ALA A 187 -11.93 6.72 -5.96
CA ALA A 187 -11.37 6.96 -4.64
C ALA A 187 -9.85 7.22 -4.63
N SER A 188 -9.16 7.07 -5.76
CA SER A 188 -7.74 7.45 -5.86
C SER A 188 -7.55 8.96 -6.01
N ALA A 189 -6.32 9.45 -5.82
CA ALA A 189 -5.97 10.84 -6.10
C ALA A 189 -6.29 11.23 -7.56
N THR A 190 -6.00 10.33 -8.51
CA THR A 190 -6.30 10.53 -9.93
C THR A 190 -7.81 10.50 -10.18
N GLY A 191 -8.51 9.58 -9.52
CA GLY A 191 -9.96 9.41 -9.64
C GLY A 191 -10.71 10.65 -9.17
N VAL A 192 -10.42 11.17 -7.98
CA VAL A 192 -11.13 12.35 -7.46
C VAL A 192 -10.86 13.60 -8.28
N VAL A 193 -9.65 13.75 -8.86
CA VAL A 193 -9.34 14.85 -9.79
C VAL A 193 -10.13 14.71 -11.08
N LYS A 194 -10.26 13.52 -11.60
CA LYS A 194 -11.08 13.25 -12.80
C LYS A 194 -12.56 13.56 -12.54
N GLU A 195 -13.12 13.10 -11.43
CA GLU A 195 -14.49 13.40 -11.04
C GLU A 195 -14.72 14.90 -10.81
N SER A 196 -13.71 15.63 -10.29
CA SER A 196 -13.80 17.09 -10.17
C SER A 196 -13.95 17.79 -11.52
N LYS A 197 -13.19 17.36 -12.52
CA LYS A 197 -13.30 17.91 -13.89
C LYS A 197 -14.66 17.62 -14.51
N LYS A 198 -15.19 16.41 -14.33
CA LYS A 198 -16.54 16.06 -14.77
C LYS A 198 -17.60 16.94 -14.08
N LEU A 199 -17.53 17.05 -12.75
CA LEU A 199 -18.49 17.85 -11.98
C LEU A 199 -18.46 19.31 -12.40
N LEU A 200 -17.28 19.92 -12.52
CA LEU A 200 -17.11 21.32 -12.94
C LEU A 200 -17.57 21.59 -14.38
N SER A 201 -17.66 20.57 -15.24
CA SER A 201 -18.16 20.71 -16.61
C SER A 201 -19.68 20.65 -16.73
N ILE A 202 -20.38 20.14 -15.71
CA ILE A 202 -21.85 19.96 -15.74
C ILE A 202 -22.61 20.78 -14.70
N ASP A 203 -21.90 21.38 -13.74
CA ASP A 203 -22.47 22.19 -12.66
C ASP A 203 -21.76 23.53 -12.62
N ASP A 204 -22.44 24.61 -13.05
CA ASP A 204 -21.90 25.96 -13.18
C ASP A 204 -21.87 26.73 -11.86
N SER A 205 -22.19 26.10 -10.73
CA SER A 205 -22.14 26.75 -9.40
C SER A 205 -20.76 27.32 -9.10
N PRO A 206 -20.71 28.44 -8.36
CA PRO A 206 -19.44 29.01 -7.92
C PRO A 206 -18.61 28.01 -7.12
N SER A 207 -17.30 27.94 -7.40
CA SER A 207 -16.38 27.06 -6.71
C SER A 207 -14.97 27.59 -6.78
N ILE A 208 -14.23 27.51 -5.66
CA ILE A 208 -12.79 27.80 -5.57
C ILE A 208 -12.00 26.96 -6.58
N LEU A 209 -12.46 25.74 -6.86
CA LEU A 209 -11.80 24.82 -7.80
C LEU A 209 -11.68 25.37 -9.22
N ARG A 210 -12.53 26.33 -9.63
CA ARG A 210 -12.48 26.95 -10.95
C ARG A 210 -11.32 27.92 -11.13
N GLU A 211 -10.82 28.46 -10.01
CA GLU A 211 -9.71 29.42 -10.00
C GLU A 211 -8.34 28.71 -9.86
N ILE A 212 -8.35 27.39 -9.64
CA ILE A 212 -7.14 26.60 -9.45
C ILE A 212 -6.58 26.12 -10.79
N ASN A 213 -5.38 26.55 -11.15
CA ASN A 213 -4.71 26.15 -12.40
C ASN A 213 -4.50 24.63 -12.52
N VAL A 214 -4.12 23.98 -11.42
CA VAL A 214 -3.88 22.53 -11.36
C VAL A 214 -4.65 21.94 -10.18
N ILE A 215 -5.79 21.31 -10.47
CA ILE A 215 -6.58 20.61 -9.46
C ILE A 215 -5.86 19.31 -9.08
N THR A 216 -5.71 19.11 -7.78
CA THR A 216 -5.14 17.91 -7.15
C THR A 216 -6.09 17.41 -6.05
N ALA A 217 -5.91 16.16 -5.59
CA ALA A 217 -6.67 15.69 -4.44
C ALA A 217 -6.49 16.63 -3.23
N LYS A 218 -5.27 17.12 -2.98
CA LYS A 218 -5.00 18.09 -1.91
C LYS A 218 -5.86 19.34 -2.05
N THR A 219 -5.87 19.98 -3.22
CA THR A 219 -6.62 21.24 -3.43
C THR A 219 -8.13 21.03 -3.32
N ILE A 220 -8.66 19.84 -3.68
CA ILE A 220 -10.07 19.49 -3.49
C ILE A 220 -10.39 19.42 -1.99
N PHE A 221 -9.59 18.70 -1.20
CA PHE A 221 -9.80 18.62 0.25
C PHE A 221 -9.60 19.95 0.97
N ASP A 222 -8.66 20.80 0.52
CA ASP A 222 -8.47 22.14 1.08
C ASP A 222 -9.69 23.02 0.77
N ALA A 223 -10.19 23.05 -0.49
CA ALA A 223 -11.40 23.78 -0.85
C ALA A 223 -12.64 23.29 -0.08
N ALA A 224 -12.75 21.97 0.14
CA ALA A 224 -13.84 21.41 0.95
C ALA A 224 -13.80 21.90 2.40
N LYS A 225 -12.59 21.98 3.02
CA LYS A 225 -12.40 22.55 4.37
C LYS A 225 -12.80 24.02 4.43
N ASP A 226 -12.57 24.77 3.34
CA ASP A 226 -12.93 26.17 3.22
C ASP A 226 -14.43 26.38 2.91
N GLY A 227 -15.22 25.30 2.87
CA GLY A 227 -16.67 25.33 2.71
C GLY A 227 -17.16 25.36 1.25
N ASP A 228 -16.28 25.09 0.28
CA ASP A 228 -16.67 25.00 -1.14
C ASP A 228 -17.66 23.85 -1.34
N LYS A 229 -18.82 24.17 -1.93
CA LYS A 229 -19.94 23.22 -2.08
C LYS A 229 -19.63 22.08 -3.05
N LEU A 230 -18.98 22.37 -4.19
CA LEU A 230 -18.62 21.35 -5.17
C LEU A 230 -17.49 20.48 -4.68
N ALA A 231 -16.51 21.04 -3.98
CA ALA A 231 -15.44 20.27 -3.34
C ALA A 231 -15.98 19.35 -2.24
N ASN A 232 -16.91 19.84 -1.41
CA ASN A 232 -17.59 19.00 -0.42
C ASN A 232 -18.35 17.84 -1.07
N LYS A 233 -19.06 18.09 -2.17
CA LYS A 233 -19.75 17.03 -2.93
C LYS A 233 -18.79 15.94 -3.42
N LEU A 234 -17.60 16.33 -3.90
CA LEU A 234 -16.56 15.38 -4.33
C LEU A 234 -16.01 14.56 -3.17
N VAL A 235 -15.79 15.18 -2.01
CA VAL A 235 -15.30 14.50 -0.80
C VAL A 235 -16.36 13.52 -0.26
N GLU A 236 -17.63 13.92 -0.24
CA GLU A 236 -18.74 13.05 0.16
C GLU A 236 -18.89 11.86 -0.80
N ASP A 237 -18.79 12.08 -2.10
CA ASP A 237 -18.89 11.04 -3.13
C ASP A 237 -17.73 10.02 -3.04
N LEU A 238 -16.51 10.50 -2.78
CA LEU A 238 -15.37 9.63 -2.49
C LEU A 238 -15.62 8.81 -1.22
N GLY A 239 -16.08 9.47 -0.15
CA GLY A 239 -16.37 8.83 1.13
C GLY A 239 -17.44 7.76 1.02
N GLU A 240 -18.51 8.01 0.25
CA GLU A 240 -19.59 7.05 0.03
C GLU A 240 -19.08 5.79 -0.69
N LYS A 241 -18.33 5.95 -1.79
CA LYS A 241 -17.81 4.81 -2.56
C LYS A 241 -16.83 4.00 -1.74
N LEU A 242 -15.91 4.67 -1.07
CA LEU A 242 -14.90 3.99 -0.26
C LEU A 242 -15.52 3.35 0.99
N GLY A 243 -16.35 4.08 1.74
CA GLY A 243 -17.03 3.55 2.93
C GLY A 243 -17.90 2.33 2.59
N SER A 244 -18.64 2.36 1.48
CA SER A 244 -19.44 1.21 1.01
C SER A 244 -18.57 0.00 0.65
N ALA A 245 -17.43 0.22 -0.01
CA ALA A 245 -16.49 -0.85 -0.34
C ALA A 245 -15.89 -1.48 0.93
N LEU A 246 -15.51 -0.65 1.91
CA LEU A 246 -14.98 -1.13 3.19
C LEU A 246 -16.02 -1.89 4.02
N ALA A 247 -17.29 -1.48 3.98
CA ALA A 247 -18.40 -2.21 4.59
C ALA A 247 -18.57 -3.61 3.95
N THR A 248 -18.38 -3.73 2.65
CA THR A 248 -18.37 -5.03 1.96
C THR A 248 -17.18 -5.88 2.39
N ILE A 249 -15.99 -5.28 2.50
CA ILE A 249 -14.78 -5.96 2.95
C ILE A 249 -14.94 -6.46 4.38
N SER A 250 -15.54 -5.67 5.29
CA SER A 250 -15.73 -6.10 6.67
C SER A 250 -16.65 -7.33 6.78
N CYS A 251 -17.62 -7.49 5.90
CA CYS A 251 -18.44 -8.71 5.85
C CYS A 251 -17.64 -9.97 5.43
N ILE A 252 -16.45 -9.80 4.84
CA ILE A 252 -15.60 -10.90 4.35
C ILE A 252 -14.52 -11.28 5.35
N CYS A 253 -13.86 -10.28 5.96
CA CYS A 253 -12.66 -10.50 6.76
C CYS A 253 -12.73 -9.94 8.19
N ASP A 254 -13.83 -9.27 8.57
CA ASP A 254 -14.10 -8.76 9.92
C ASP A 254 -12.86 -8.14 10.60
N PRO A 255 -12.32 -7.02 10.06
CA PRO A 255 -11.08 -6.45 10.57
C PRO A 255 -11.30 -5.69 11.88
N GLU A 256 -10.29 -5.68 12.75
CA GLU A 256 -10.26 -4.84 13.94
C GLU A 256 -10.08 -3.36 13.58
N VAL A 257 -9.35 -3.09 12.48
CA VAL A 257 -9.01 -1.73 12.05
C VAL A 257 -8.81 -1.62 10.54
N PHE A 258 -9.29 -0.51 9.97
CA PHE A 258 -8.88 -0.01 8.66
C PHE A 258 -7.76 1.01 8.83
N VAL A 259 -6.62 0.80 8.19
CA VAL A 259 -5.48 1.74 8.18
C VAL A 259 -5.47 2.48 6.84
N ILE A 260 -5.70 3.80 6.87
CA ILE A 260 -5.81 4.63 5.67
C ILE A 260 -4.47 5.34 5.41
N GLY A 261 -3.85 5.01 4.29
CA GLY A 261 -2.55 5.56 3.88
C GLY A 261 -2.57 6.19 2.50
N GLY A 262 -1.37 6.49 1.97
CA GLY A 262 -1.18 7.12 0.66
C GLY A 262 -1.31 8.64 0.69
N GLY A 263 -1.13 9.26 -0.48
CA GLY A 263 -1.09 10.73 -0.61
C GLY A 263 -2.37 11.44 -0.18
N VAL A 264 -3.54 10.83 -0.44
CA VAL A 264 -4.84 11.40 -0.09
C VAL A 264 -5.08 11.37 1.43
N SER A 265 -4.49 10.41 2.16
CA SER A 265 -4.63 10.33 3.63
C SER A 265 -4.07 11.56 4.37
N LYS A 266 -3.24 12.38 3.70
CA LYS A 266 -2.76 13.67 4.23
C LYS A 266 -3.89 14.67 4.48
N ALA A 267 -5.09 14.46 3.94
CA ALA A 267 -6.29 15.20 4.30
C ALA A 267 -6.70 15.01 5.79
N GLY A 268 -6.18 13.96 6.43
CA GLY A 268 -6.34 13.71 7.85
C GLY A 268 -7.74 13.25 8.24
N MET A 269 -8.22 13.70 9.40
CA MET A 269 -9.52 13.26 9.94
C MET A 269 -10.71 13.64 9.08
N VAL A 270 -10.61 14.65 8.21
CA VAL A 270 -11.69 14.99 7.27
C VAL A 270 -11.99 13.79 6.35
N LEU A 271 -10.95 13.16 5.81
CA LEU A 271 -11.09 11.95 4.99
C LEU A 271 -11.63 10.77 5.83
N VAL A 272 -11.04 10.53 6.98
CA VAL A 272 -11.44 9.41 7.85
C VAL A 272 -12.90 9.53 8.27
N ASN A 273 -13.34 10.73 8.67
CA ASN A 273 -14.71 10.96 9.13
C ASN A 273 -15.74 10.73 8.02
N VAL A 274 -15.46 11.19 6.79
CA VAL A 274 -16.39 10.98 5.68
C VAL A 274 -16.46 9.50 5.28
N ILE A 275 -15.33 8.79 5.26
CA ILE A 275 -15.32 7.35 4.99
C ILE A 275 -16.12 6.61 6.06
N ARG A 276 -15.85 6.88 7.35
CA ARG A 276 -16.50 6.24 8.49
C ARG A 276 -18.01 6.49 8.53
N LYS A 277 -18.46 7.69 8.17
CA LYS A 277 -19.89 8.03 8.05
C LYS A 277 -20.61 7.02 7.14
N TYR A 278 -20.15 6.87 5.91
CA TYR A 278 -20.77 5.96 4.95
C TYR A 278 -20.50 4.48 5.21
N TYR A 279 -19.37 4.17 5.86
CA TYR A 279 -19.10 2.82 6.33
C TYR A 279 -20.16 2.35 7.33
N ILE A 280 -20.46 3.12 8.37
CA ILE A 280 -21.44 2.76 9.40
C ILE A 280 -22.84 2.58 8.79
N GLU A 281 -23.22 3.41 7.83
CA GLU A 281 -24.51 3.28 7.15
C GLU A 281 -24.68 1.95 6.38
N LYS A 282 -23.58 1.30 5.98
CA LYS A 282 -23.58 0.12 5.11
C LYS A 282 -23.02 -1.13 5.78
N ALA A 283 -22.30 -0.97 6.89
CA ALA A 283 -21.68 -2.07 7.60
C ALA A 283 -22.74 -3.01 8.22
N PHE A 284 -22.42 -4.29 8.23
CA PHE A 284 -23.17 -5.24 9.04
C PHE A 284 -23.03 -4.85 10.52
N HIS A 285 -24.11 -4.91 11.28
CA HIS A 285 -24.16 -4.36 12.64
C HIS A 285 -23.02 -4.79 13.57
N ALA A 286 -22.49 -6.02 13.41
CA ALA A 286 -21.37 -6.50 14.21
C ALA A 286 -20.03 -5.81 13.86
N CYS A 287 -19.93 -5.19 12.67
CA CYS A 287 -18.71 -4.52 12.19
C CYS A 287 -18.75 -2.98 12.36
N GLU A 288 -19.84 -2.39 12.83
CA GLU A 288 -20.01 -0.92 12.92
C GLU A 288 -18.93 -0.23 13.77
N GLU A 289 -18.39 -0.93 14.77
CA GLU A 289 -17.37 -0.42 15.71
C GLU A 289 -15.93 -0.62 15.22
N THR A 290 -15.72 -1.15 14.00
CA THR A 290 -14.39 -1.28 13.40
C THR A 290 -13.65 0.06 13.44
N LYS A 291 -12.40 0.05 13.88
CA LYS A 291 -11.59 1.26 14.04
C LYS A 291 -11.08 1.77 12.68
N PHE A 292 -10.81 3.06 12.63
CA PHE A 292 -10.17 3.72 11.49
C PHE A 292 -8.96 4.50 11.99
N GLU A 293 -7.78 4.18 11.46
CA GLU A 293 -6.52 4.81 11.82
C GLU A 293 -5.83 5.34 10.55
N LEU A 294 -5.01 6.36 10.72
CA LEU A 294 -4.13 6.83 9.65
C LEU A 294 -2.82 6.05 9.68
N ALA A 295 -2.28 5.74 8.50
CA ALA A 295 -0.95 5.19 8.33
C ALA A 295 0.11 6.15 8.93
N LYS A 296 1.14 5.60 9.57
CA LYS A 296 2.17 6.37 10.29
C LYS A 296 3.57 6.26 9.70
N LEU A 297 3.86 5.13 9.03
CA LEU A 297 5.21 4.88 8.49
C LEU A 297 5.45 5.55 7.14
N GLY A 298 4.38 5.93 6.44
CA GLY A 298 4.48 6.60 5.15
C GLY A 298 5.27 5.76 4.14
N ASN A 299 6.30 6.38 3.55
CA ASN A 299 7.14 5.72 2.55
C ASN A 299 8.10 4.66 3.12
N ASP A 300 8.18 4.49 4.43
CA ASP A 300 9.03 3.48 5.06
C ASP A 300 8.25 2.18 5.36
N ALA A 301 6.92 2.17 5.17
CA ALA A 301 6.08 1.01 5.49
C ALA A 301 6.56 -0.29 4.84
N GLY A 302 7.03 -0.23 3.58
CA GLY A 302 7.57 -1.38 2.86
C GLY A 302 8.80 -2.01 3.53
N ILE A 303 9.77 -1.21 3.97
CA ILE A 303 10.97 -1.74 4.64
C ILE A 303 10.65 -2.31 6.04
N TYR A 304 9.72 -1.70 6.79
CA TYR A 304 9.25 -2.26 8.06
C TYR A 304 8.52 -3.59 7.85
N GLY A 305 7.65 -3.64 6.84
CA GLY A 305 6.93 -4.86 6.48
C GLY A 305 7.84 -5.97 6.00
N GLY A 306 8.88 -5.63 5.23
CA GLY A 306 9.92 -6.57 4.80
C GLY A 306 10.55 -7.27 5.99
N VAL A 307 11.04 -6.53 6.99
CA VAL A 307 11.59 -7.16 8.21
C VAL A 307 10.54 -8.03 8.90
N ARG A 308 9.30 -7.56 8.99
CA ARG A 308 8.24 -8.32 9.66
C ARG A 308 7.96 -9.66 8.96
N LEU A 309 8.08 -9.73 7.63
CA LEU A 309 7.94 -11.00 6.87
C LEU A 309 8.91 -12.07 7.38
N VAL A 310 10.17 -11.73 7.63
CA VAL A 310 11.20 -12.71 8.04
C VAL A 310 11.23 -12.99 9.54
N LEU A 311 10.56 -12.20 10.35
CA LEU A 311 10.40 -12.49 11.78
C LEU A 311 9.39 -13.61 12.07
N ASN A 312 8.58 -13.98 11.06
CA ASN A 312 7.59 -15.06 11.17
C ASN A 312 8.12 -16.43 10.70
N ILE A 313 9.43 -16.55 10.42
CA ILE A 313 10.08 -17.81 9.99
C ILE A 313 10.45 -18.68 11.18
#